data_2342caf3cfbce8735fbdf1923174ce05
#
_entry.id   2342caf3cfbce8735fbdf1923174ce05
#
_cell.length_a   1.000
_cell.length_b   1.000
_cell.length_c   1.000
_cell.angle_alpha   90.00
_cell.angle_beta   90.00
_cell.angle_gamma   90.00
#
_symmetry.space_group_name_H-M   'P 1'
#
loop_
_entity.id
_entity.type
_entity.pdbx_description
1 polymer ?
#
loop_
_entity_poly.entity_id
_entity_poly.type
_entity_poly.pdbx_seq_one_letter_code
_entity_poly.pdbx_strand_id
1 'polypeptide(L)'
;GGGEAPNLINWGPSNRRSLIQVPMFKPKKENSTRIEFRAPDSACNPYLAYAVMLAAGLDGVAKEMELPDNYPATEMPQNLNEATAIMEKSQLVRETLGEHVFDYVLRNKKAEWAEYARQVSAFELDRHLPVL
;
A
#
# COMPACT_ATOMS: atom_id res chain seq x y z
N GLY A 1 5.42 6.84 11.11
CA GLY A 1 4.53 5.72 11.16
C GLY A 1 4.54 5.09 12.53
N GLY A 2 3.38 4.75 13.10
CA GLY A 2 3.29 4.01 14.34
C GLY A 2 4.00 2.66 14.22
N GLY A 3 4.64 2.17 15.30
CA GLY A 3 5.53 1.01 15.29
C GLY A 3 4.93 -0.34 14.87
N GLU A 4 3.66 -0.38 14.45
CA GLU A 4 2.98 -1.59 13.97
C GLU A 4 2.69 -1.57 12.45
N ALA A 5 2.78 -0.41 11.79
CA ALA A 5 2.58 -0.34 10.35
C ALA A 5 3.80 -0.89 9.60
N PRO A 6 3.61 -1.75 8.58
CA PRO A 6 4.72 -2.24 7.77
C PRO A 6 5.34 -1.08 6.98
N ASN A 7 6.66 -1.07 6.88
CA ASN A 7 7.41 -0.10 6.07
C ASN A 7 8.16 -0.75 4.91
N LEU A 8 8.12 -2.07 4.83
CA LEU A 8 8.78 -2.86 3.80
C LEU A 8 7.76 -3.69 3.03
N ILE A 9 7.94 -3.75 1.72
CA ILE A 9 7.21 -4.68 0.85
C ILE A 9 7.87 -6.04 1.00
N ASN A 10 7.27 -6.88 1.82
CA ASN A 10 7.72 -8.24 2.09
C ASN A 10 6.55 -9.14 2.50
N TRP A 11 6.81 -10.42 2.60
CA TRP A 11 5.87 -11.40 3.12
C TRP A 11 6.55 -12.35 4.09
N GLY A 12 5.79 -13.03 4.93
CA GLY A 12 6.36 -14.04 5.79
C GLY A 12 5.35 -14.72 6.72
N PRO A 13 5.66 -15.95 7.16
CA PRO A 13 4.85 -16.67 8.13
C PRO A 13 5.00 -16.00 9.50
N SER A 14 3.87 -15.75 10.17
CA SER A 14 3.79 -15.25 11.55
C SER A 14 4.61 -13.99 11.86
N ASN A 15 5.01 -13.23 10.85
CA ASN A 15 5.77 -11.99 11.01
C ASN A 15 4.84 -10.78 10.96
N ARG A 16 4.57 -10.17 12.10
CA ARG A 16 3.71 -8.98 12.22
C ARG A 16 4.25 -7.72 11.55
N ARG A 17 5.54 -7.70 11.17
CA ARG A 17 6.15 -6.57 10.45
C ARG A 17 6.05 -6.72 8.93
N SER A 18 5.66 -7.90 8.44
CA SER A 18 5.49 -8.12 7.01
C SER A 18 4.26 -7.38 6.48
N LEU A 19 4.37 -6.88 5.24
CA LEU A 19 3.26 -6.29 4.51
C LEU A 19 2.16 -7.32 4.25
N ILE A 20 2.57 -8.54 3.87
CA ILE A 20 1.69 -9.70 3.74
C ILE A 20 2.10 -10.72 4.79
N GLN A 21 1.24 -10.92 5.76
CA GLN A 21 1.42 -11.93 6.79
C GLN A 21 0.65 -13.19 6.43
N VAL A 22 1.29 -14.35 6.63
CA VAL A 22 0.63 -15.66 6.59
C VAL A 22 0.49 -16.14 8.03
N PRO A 23 -0.69 -16.00 8.66
CA PRO A 23 -0.89 -16.45 10.03
C PRO A 23 -0.78 -17.97 10.16
N MET A 24 -0.26 -18.43 11.29
CA MET A 24 -0.30 -19.87 11.60
C MET A 24 -1.74 -20.32 11.76
N PHE A 25 -2.09 -21.41 11.10
CA PHE A 25 -3.37 -22.09 11.30
C PHE A 25 -3.22 -23.30 12.22
N LYS A 26 -4.25 -23.58 13.00
CA LYS A 26 -4.27 -24.78 13.84
C LYS A 26 -4.58 -26.01 12.98
N PRO A 27 -3.93 -27.15 13.22
CA PRO A 27 -4.32 -28.40 12.59
C PRO A 27 -5.83 -28.65 12.71
N LYS A 28 -6.47 -29.12 11.66
CA LYS A 28 -7.92 -29.34 11.55
C LYS A 28 -8.79 -28.05 11.43
N LYS A 29 -8.18 -26.89 11.19
CA LYS A 29 -8.88 -25.64 10.88
C LYS A 29 -8.46 -25.07 9.52
N GLU A 30 -8.48 -25.91 8.51
CA GLU A 30 -8.07 -25.59 7.12
C GLU A 30 -8.86 -24.40 6.55
N ASN A 31 -10.12 -24.24 6.93
CA ASN A 31 -10.96 -23.11 6.57
C ASN A 31 -10.49 -21.75 7.17
N SER A 32 -9.51 -21.76 8.05
CA SER A 32 -8.91 -20.53 8.61
C SER A 32 -7.63 -20.11 7.90
N THR A 33 -7.21 -20.84 6.86
CA THR A 33 -6.06 -20.46 6.04
C THR A 33 -6.35 -19.16 5.31
N ARG A 34 -5.51 -18.17 5.53
CA ARG A 34 -5.64 -16.84 4.94
C ARG A 34 -4.30 -16.14 4.85
N ILE A 35 -4.27 -15.09 4.10
CA ILE A 35 -3.23 -14.05 4.18
C ILE A 35 -3.84 -12.80 4.81
N GLU A 36 -3.01 -12.01 5.47
CA GLU A 36 -3.36 -10.70 5.99
C GLU A 36 -2.53 -9.65 5.26
N PHE A 37 -3.19 -8.86 4.42
CA PHE A 37 -2.57 -7.76 3.70
C PHE A 37 -2.73 -6.46 4.52
N ARG A 38 -1.61 -5.87 4.93
CA ARG A 38 -1.56 -4.82 5.94
C ARG A 38 -1.25 -3.43 5.38
N ALA A 39 -1.26 -3.28 4.05
CA ALA A 39 -1.00 -2.00 3.40
C ALA A 39 -2.18 -1.02 3.39
N PRO A 40 -3.46 -1.46 3.28
CA PRO A 40 -4.56 -0.52 3.13
C PRO A 40 -4.69 0.39 4.35
N ASP A 41 -4.82 1.70 4.10
CA ASP A 41 -5.15 2.71 5.09
C ASP A 41 -6.63 2.57 5.50
N SER A 42 -6.95 2.89 6.76
CA SER A 42 -8.32 2.85 7.27
C SER A 42 -9.26 3.85 6.58
N ALA A 43 -8.72 4.90 5.96
CA ALA A 43 -9.45 5.90 5.19
C ALA A 43 -9.53 5.57 3.68
N CYS A 44 -8.99 4.42 3.23
CA CYS A 44 -9.08 4.03 1.83
C CYS A 44 -10.53 3.72 1.42
N ASN A 45 -10.86 3.93 0.14
CA ASN A 45 -12.12 3.44 -0.42
C ASN A 45 -12.07 1.89 -0.48
N PRO A 46 -12.89 1.16 0.31
CA PRO A 46 -12.80 -0.29 0.40
C PRO A 46 -13.16 -0.98 -0.92
N TYR A 47 -14.06 -0.43 -1.72
CA TYR A 47 -14.45 -1.03 -3.00
C TYR A 47 -13.28 -1.01 -4.00
N LEU A 48 -12.57 0.10 -4.09
CA LEU A 48 -11.38 0.21 -4.95
C LEU A 48 -10.23 -0.66 -4.43
N ALA A 49 -10.02 -0.67 -3.13
CA ALA A 49 -8.99 -1.49 -2.50
C ALA A 49 -9.23 -2.99 -2.75
N TYR A 50 -10.45 -3.48 -2.51
CA TYR A 50 -10.79 -4.89 -2.76
C TYR A 50 -10.70 -5.26 -4.24
N ALA A 51 -11.12 -4.39 -5.15
CA ALA A 51 -11.00 -4.64 -6.58
C ALA A 51 -9.53 -4.85 -7.00
N VAL A 52 -8.64 -3.95 -6.57
CA VAL A 52 -7.21 -4.05 -6.89
C VAL A 52 -6.55 -5.25 -6.21
N MET A 53 -6.89 -5.54 -4.94
CA MET A 53 -6.37 -6.72 -4.24
C MET A 53 -6.78 -8.02 -4.93
N LEU A 54 -8.06 -8.15 -5.33
CA LEU A 54 -8.55 -9.31 -6.04
C LEU A 54 -7.87 -9.47 -7.40
N ALA A 55 -7.76 -8.38 -8.16
CA ALA A 55 -7.09 -8.38 -9.47
C ALA A 55 -5.62 -8.79 -9.34
N ALA A 56 -4.90 -8.27 -8.35
CA ALA A 56 -3.50 -8.64 -8.10
C ALA A 56 -3.35 -10.13 -7.74
N GLY A 57 -4.25 -10.65 -6.91
CA GLY A 57 -4.25 -12.07 -6.55
C GLY A 57 -4.54 -12.98 -7.75
N LEU A 58 -5.54 -12.63 -8.56
CA LEU A 58 -5.90 -13.38 -9.78
C LEU A 58 -4.80 -13.30 -10.85
N ASP A 59 -4.14 -12.16 -11.00
CA ASP A 59 -3.00 -12.01 -11.92
C ASP A 59 -1.85 -12.92 -11.52
N GLY A 60 -1.55 -13.02 -10.21
CA GLY A 60 -0.54 -13.95 -9.68
C GLY A 60 -0.88 -15.42 -9.97
N VAL A 61 -2.15 -15.80 -9.79
CA VAL A 61 -2.61 -17.16 -10.10
C VAL A 61 -2.55 -17.42 -11.60
N ALA A 62 -3.04 -16.50 -12.44
CA ALA A 62 -3.06 -16.66 -13.89
C ALA A 62 -1.67 -16.74 -14.52
N LYS A 63 -0.68 -16.08 -13.92
CA LYS A 63 0.72 -16.09 -14.35
C LYS A 63 1.56 -17.17 -13.66
N GLU A 64 0.94 -18.00 -12.82
CA GLU A 64 1.64 -19.02 -12.03
C GLU A 64 2.88 -18.46 -11.31
N MET A 65 2.73 -17.26 -10.70
CA MET A 65 3.83 -16.59 -10.04
C MET A 65 4.29 -17.36 -8.81
N GLU A 66 5.57 -17.66 -8.76
CA GLU A 66 6.21 -18.24 -7.59
C GLU A 66 6.81 -17.15 -6.71
N LEU A 67 6.66 -17.32 -5.39
CA LEU A 67 7.30 -16.43 -4.42
C LEU A 67 8.73 -16.92 -4.18
N PRO A 68 9.75 -16.10 -4.45
CA PRO A 68 11.13 -16.48 -4.13
C PRO A 68 11.32 -16.58 -2.60
N ASP A 69 12.07 -17.56 -2.14
CA ASP A 69 12.38 -17.77 -0.72
C ASP A 69 13.03 -16.55 -0.06
N ASN A 70 13.80 -15.79 -0.83
CA ASN A 70 14.47 -14.56 -0.43
C ASN A 70 13.97 -13.39 -1.27
N TYR A 71 12.73 -12.93 -1.04
CA TYR A 71 12.26 -11.70 -1.68
C TYR A 71 13.00 -10.50 -1.08
N PRO A 72 13.74 -9.72 -1.88
CA PRO A 72 14.41 -8.54 -1.35
C PRO A 72 13.36 -7.56 -0.85
N ALA A 73 13.40 -7.27 0.45
CA ALA A 73 12.50 -6.30 1.03
C ALA A 73 12.75 -4.92 0.39
N THR A 74 11.72 -4.37 -0.23
CA THR A 74 11.75 -3.04 -0.84
C THR A 74 11.01 -2.08 0.09
N GLU A 75 11.48 -0.87 0.25
CA GLU A 75 10.80 0.14 1.04
C GLU A 75 9.45 0.52 0.41
N MET A 76 8.46 0.70 1.26
CA MET A 76 7.18 1.28 0.83
C MET A 76 7.35 2.76 0.52
N PRO A 77 6.48 3.34 -0.34
CA PRO A 77 6.45 4.79 -0.55
C PRO A 77 6.35 5.52 0.78
N GLN A 78 7.17 6.54 0.97
CA GLN A 78 7.25 7.29 2.23
C GLN A 78 6.19 8.40 2.32
N ASN A 79 5.59 8.77 1.21
CA ASN A 79 4.59 9.83 1.13
C ASN A 79 3.63 9.61 -0.05
N LEU A 80 2.57 10.43 -0.07
CA LEU A 80 1.52 10.33 -1.09
C LEU A 80 2.05 10.60 -2.51
N ASN A 81 3.04 11.48 -2.68
CA ASN A 81 3.62 11.76 -3.99
C ASN A 81 4.32 10.54 -4.58
N GLU A 82 5.13 9.86 -3.79
CA GLU A 82 5.79 8.62 -4.21
C GLU A 82 4.78 7.52 -4.51
N ALA A 83 3.76 7.36 -3.67
CA ALA A 83 2.70 6.38 -3.87
C ALA A 83 1.93 6.65 -5.18
N THR A 84 1.58 7.91 -5.46
CA THR A 84 0.89 8.27 -6.71
C THR A 84 1.77 8.08 -7.94
N ALA A 85 3.08 8.32 -7.85
CA ALA A 85 4.02 8.09 -8.94
C ALA A 85 4.17 6.59 -9.29
N ILE A 86 4.06 5.71 -8.28
CA ILE A 86 4.04 4.26 -8.47
C ILE A 86 2.70 3.83 -9.09
N MET A 87 1.58 4.33 -8.56
CA MET A 87 0.25 4.04 -9.10
C MET A 87 0.14 4.41 -10.57
N GLU A 88 0.65 5.58 -10.96
CA GLU A 88 0.59 6.09 -12.33
C GLU A 88 1.22 5.14 -13.37
N LYS A 89 2.22 4.37 -12.95
CA LYS A 89 2.94 3.39 -13.78
C LYS A 89 2.33 1.99 -13.73
N SER A 90 1.34 1.76 -12.88
CA SER A 90 0.76 0.43 -12.68
C SER A 90 -0.31 0.12 -13.72
N GLN A 91 0.04 -0.74 -14.67
CA GLN A 91 -0.91 -1.23 -15.65
C GLN A 91 -2.05 -2.04 -15.01
N LEU A 92 -1.72 -2.87 -14.02
CA LEU A 92 -2.72 -3.67 -13.29
C LEU A 92 -3.78 -2.80 -12.62
N VAL A 93 -3.37 -1.73 -11.94
CA VAL A 93 -4.32 -0.82 -11.27
C VAL A 93 -5.16 -0.07 -12.29
N ARG A 94 -4.55 0.38 -13.39
CA ARG A 94 -5.25 1.08 -14.49
C ARG A 94 -6.33 0.20 -15.13
N GLU A 95 -5.99 -1.03 -15.48
CA GLU A 95 -6.92 -1.98 -16.08
C GLU A 95 -8.05 -2.38 -15.13
N THR A 96 -7.72 -2.57 -13.85
CA THR A 96 -8.69 -2.96 -12.82
C THR A 96 -9.72 -1.86 -12.56
N LEU A 97 -9.29 -0.62 -12.43
CA LEU A 97 -10.17 0.51 -12.12
C LEU A 97 -10.86 1.09 -13.38
N GLY A 98 -10.31 0.83 -14.56
CA GLY A 98 -10.67 1.50 -15.81
C GLY A 98 -10.18 2.95 -15.86
N GLU A 99 -9.96 3.48 -17.05
CA GLU A 99 -9.35 4.79 -17.29
C GLU A 99 -10.01 5.91 -16.47
N HIS A 100 -11.34 5.97 -16.47
CA HIS A 100 -12.07 7.05 -15.81
C HIS A 100 -11.81 7.12 -14.31
N VAL A 101 -11.94 5.99 -13.62
CA VAL A 101 -11.74 5.93 -12.16
C VAL A 101 -10.27 6.09 -11.82
N PHE A 102 -9.38 5.46 -12.58
CA PHE A 102 -7.94 5.58 -12.41
C PHE A 102 -7.47 7.03 -12.50
N ASP A 103 -7.84 7.73 -13.57
CA ASP A 103 -7.45 9.13 -13.77
C ASP A 103 -8.08 10.07 -12.73
N TYR A 104 -9.32 9.79 -12.32
CA TYR A 104 -9.96 10.54 -11.26
C TYR A 104 -9.21 10.43 -9.93
N VAL A 105 -8.91 9.20 -9.49
CA VAL A 105 -8.19 8.94 -8.24
C VAL A 105 -6.80 9.57 -8.29
N LEU A 106 -6.06 9.36 -9.38
CA LEU A 106 -4.71 9.88 -9.53
C LEU A 106 -4.68 11.41 -9.48
N ARG A 107 -5.57 12.06 -10.22
CA ARG A 107 -5.68 13.52 -10.23
C ARG A 107 -6.07 14.08 -8.85
N ASN A 108 -7.01 13.44 -8.18
CA ASN A 108 -7.44 13.83 -6.85
C ASN A 108 -6.30 13.75 -5.84
N LYS A 109 -5.55 12.63 -5.84
CA LYS A 109 -4.43 12.45 -4.91
C LYS A 109 -3.23 13.33 -5.21
N LYS A 110 -2.96 13.64 -6.48
CA LYS A 110 -1.94 14.64 -6.85
C LYS A 110 -2.34 16.05 -6.37
N ALA A 111 -3.62 16.41 -6.46
CA ALA A 111 -4.11 17.70 -5.97
C ALA A 111 -4.02 17.80 -4.43
N GLU A 112 -4.40 16.74 -3.72
CA GLU A 112 -4.27 16.63 -2.27
C GLU A 112 -2.81 16.80 -1.81
N TRP A 113 -1.88 16.12 -2.49
CA TRP A 113 -0.45 16.30 -2.20
C TRP A 113 0.02 17.74 -2.47
N ALA A 114 -0.39 18.33 -3.58
CA ALA A 114 0.00 19.71 -3.91
C ALA A 114 -0.56 20.74 -2.91
N GLU A 115 -1.71 20.47 -2.32
CA GLU A 115 -2.27 21.28 -1.24
C GLU A 115 -1.48 21.10 0.05
N TYR A 116 -1.24 19.85 0.45
CA TYR A 116 -0.45 19.53 1.64
C TYR A 116 0.96 20.13 1.59
N ALA A 117 1.64 20.01 0.46
CA ALA A 117 3.01 20.48 0.30
C ALA A 117 3.16 22.03 0.38
N ARG A 118 2.05 22.76 0.35
CA ARG A 118 2.03 24.22 0.55
C ARG A 118 1.75 24.65 1.99
N GLN A 119 1.39 23.68 2.85
CA GLN A 119 1.14 23.97 4.26
C GLN A 119 2.45 24.22 5.00
N VAL A 120 2.48 25.25 5.82
CA VAL A 120 3.57 25.45 6.77
C VAL A 120 3.20 24.69 8.04
N SER A 121 4.00 23.71 8.40
CA SER A 121 3.75 22.88 9.57
C SER A 121 4.11 23.59 10.88
N ALA A 122 3.48 23.16 11.98
CA ALA A 122 3.89 23.64 13.31
C ALA A 122 5.37 23.37 13.60
N PHE A 123 5.88 22.23 13.14
CA PHE A 123 7.30 21.89 13.27
C PHE A 123 8.21 22.93 12.58
N GLU A 124 7.86 23.39 11.38
CA GLU A 124 8.63 24.40 10.66
C GLU A 124 8.56 25.76 11.38
N LEU A 125 7.37 26.14 11.87
CA LEU A 125 7.18 27.36 12.63
C LEU A 125 8.01 27.34 13.91
N ASP A 126 7.91 26.29 14.71
CA ASP A 126 8.63 26.14 15.98
C ASP A 126 10.16 26.11 15.78
N ARG A 127 10.63 25.55 14.67
CA ARG A 127 12.05 25.42 14.39
C ARG A 127 12.67 26.67 13.78
N HIS A 128 11.96 27.38 12.94
CA HIS A 128 12.54 28.46 12.13
C HIS A 128 12.18 29.86 12.63
N LEU A 129 10.98 30.10 13.18
CA LEU A 129 10.62 31.41 13.71
C LEU A 129 11.58 31.96 14.79
N PRO A 130 12.10 31.15 15.74
CA PRO A 130 12.97 31.64 16.79
C PRO A 130 14.36 32.11 16.28
N VAL A 131 14.72 31.78 15.04
CA VAL A 131 16.05 32.11 14.44
C VAL A 131 15.94 33.12 13.32
N LEU A 132 14.78 33.70 13.05
CA LEU A 132 14.54 34.84 12.16
C LEU A 132 14.66 36.15 12.94
#